data_ad788427fa0bcc653fec1677527d5059
#
_entry.id   ad788427fa0bcc653fec1677527d5059
#
_cell.length_a   1.000
_cell.length_b   1.000
_cell.length_c   1.000
_cell.angle_alpha   90.00
_cell.angle_beta   90.00
_cell.angle_gamma   90.00
#
_symmetry.space_group_name_H-M   'P 1'
#
loop_
_entity.id
_entity.type
_entity.pdbx_description
1 polymer ?
#
loop_
_entity_poly.entity_id
_entity_poly.type
_entity_poly.pdbx_seq_one_letter_code
_entity_poly.pdbx_strand_id
1 'polypeptide(L)'
;MGFPMAKRLVLAGQEVRVTVHRNPEPAHALQGMGATLYDAPETAVRDADCLIAILPGDRQMEELLLRPSLMDAMAPGAVLVEMSTASPRSMEAIEAEYGGRGLRVLDAPVSGGVKGAEEGTLTVIAGGAENALETVRPVLEVLAAKIVHVGGVGAGKAVKAVNQLIVGSNAVIVSEALRLARHLGVDLEKLYHVVSASTGASPIFASKFMKMAKRDFAPNFTLALMKKDMRIGLGEGGDLPLPMANLAYQLYLMLGKACEGEDFSVISTLFEEVGE
;
A
#
# COMPACT_ATOMS: atom_id res chain seq x y z
N MET A 1 4.22 3.17 6.37
CA MET A 1 3.09 3.94 5.79
C MET A 1 2.36 4.73 6.87
N GLY A 2 1.79 4.11 7.90
CA GLY A 2 0.96 4.79 8.90
C GLY A 2 1.61 5.98 9.58
N PHE A 3 2.86 5.86 10.02
CA PHE A 3 3.57 6.96 10.68
C PHE A 3 3.67 8.24 9.81
N PRO A 4 4.18 8.23 8.57
CA PRO A 4 4.25 9.45 7.76
C PRO A 4 2.85 10.03 7.44
N MET A 5 1.83 9.20 7.26
CA MET A 5 0.45 9.66 7.07
C MET A 5 -0.07 10.37 8.32
N ALA A 6 0.04 9.75 9.49
CA ALA A 6 -0.38 10.35 10.77
C ALA A 6 0.38 11.67 11.06
N LYS A 7 1.69 11.69 10.80
CA LYS A 7 2.51 12.91 10.93
C LYS A 7 1.96 14.05 10.06
N ARG A 8 1.59 13.76 8.81
CA ARG A 8 1.02 14.80 7.94
C ARG A 8 -0.30 15.33 8.46
N LEU A 9 -1.16 14.46 8.96
CA LEU A 9 -2.44 14.88 9.55
C LEU A 9 -2.23 15.80 10.75
N VAL A 10 -1.29 15.45 11.65
CA VAL A 10 -0.92 16.31 12.79
C VAL A 10 -0.41 17.67 12.31
N LEU A 11 0.52 17.68 11.34
CA LEU A 11 1.08 18.93 10.80
C LEU A 11 0.06 19.78 10.04
N ALA A 12 -1.00 19.17 9.53
CA ALA A 12 -2.13 19.87 8.90
C ALA A 12 -3.17 20.37 9.91
N GLY A 13 -2.92 20.21 11.22
CA GLY A 13 -3.81 20.68 12.28
C GLY A 13 -5.01 19.78 12.56
N GLN A 14 -5.00 18.53 12.07
CA GLN A 14 -6.02 17.55 12.41
C GLN A 14 -5.81 17.05 13.85
N GLU A 15 -6.91 16.80 14.57
CA GLU A 15 -6.85 16.09 15.85
C GLU A 15 -6.57 14.61 15.58
N VAL A 16 -5.34 14.17 15.85
CA VAL A 16 -4.91 12.79 15.59
C VAL A 16 -4.77 12.03 16.89
N ARG A 17 -5.45 10.90 17.00
CA ARG A 17 -5.41 9.97 18.12
C ARG A 17 -4.71 8.70 17.69
N VAL A 18 -3.75 8.24 18.48
CA VAL A 18 -2.92 7.07 18.15
C VAL A 18 -2.84 6.11 19.32
N THR A 19 -2.58 4.84 19.02
CA THR A 19 -2.34 3.80 20.03
C THR A 19 -1.02 3.09 19.75
N VAL A 20 -0.43 2.47 20.78
CA VAL A 20 0.74 1.59 20.64
C VAL A 20 0.29 0.16 20.42
N HIS A 21 0.93 -0.54 19.46
CA HIS A 21 0.76 -2.00 19.32
C HIS A 21 2.02 -2.74 19.79
N ARG A 22 3.11 -2.71 19.02
CA ARG A 22 4.37 -3.43 19.34
C ARG A 22 5.55 -2.48 19.53
N ASN A 23 5.69 -1.52 18.64
CA ASN A 23 6.75 -0.51 18.71
C ASN A 23 6.15 0.81 19.19
N PRO A 24 6.55 1.32 20.37
CA PRO A 24 6.02 2.57 20.90
C PRO A 24 6.65 3.82 20.27
N GLU A 25 7.84 3.72 19.67
CA GLU A 25 8.58 4.87 19.16
C GLU A 25 7.79 5.76 18.20
N PRO A 26 7.09 5.21 17.15
CA PRO A 26 6.31 6.03 16.23
C PRO A 26 5.17 6.78 16.91
N ALA A 27 4.51 6.16 17.90
CA ALA A 27 3.39 6.77 18.61
C ALA A 27 3.89 7.90 19.55
N HIS A 28 5.00 7.68 20.27
CA HIS A 28 5.62 8.72 21.10
C HIS A 28 6.15 9.87 20.23
N ALA A 29 6.73 9.61 19.07
CA ALA A 29 7.14 10.65 18.14
C ALA A 29 5.95 11.50 17.67
N LEU A 30 4.81 10.89 17.34
CA LEU A 30 3.58 11.60 16.99
C LEU A 30 3.01 12.39 18.16
N GLN A 31 3.06 11.84 19.38
CA GLN A 31 2.65 12.55 20.59
C GLN A 31 3.49 13.83 20.79
N GLY A 32 4.80 13.73 20.59
CA GLY A 32 5.70 14.90 20.63
C GLY A 32 5.41 15.96 19.57
N MET A 33 4.66 15.61 18.51
CA MET A 33 4.22 16.52 17.44
C MET A 33 2.79 17.06 17.67
N GLY A 34 2.07 16.59 18.70
CA GLY A 34 0.73 17.06 19.02
C GLY A 34 -0.39 16.02 18.87
N ALA A 35 -0.08 14.77 18.52
CA ALA A 35 -1.07 13.71 18.56
C ALA A 35 -1.39 13.29 20.00
N THR A 36 -2.61 12.82 20.25
CA THR A 36 -3.01 12.28 21.55
C THR A 36 -2.78 10.76 21.57
N LEU A 37 -2.01 10.28 22.55
CA LEU A 37 -1.75 8.86 22.76
C LEU A 37 -2.82 8.26 23.66
N TYR A 38 -3.39 7.14 23.25
CA TYR A 38 -4.38 6.34 23.98
C TYR A 38 -3.86 4.93 24.25
N ASP A 39 -4.31 4.32 25.33
CA ASP A 39 -3.89 2.97 25.75
C ASP A 39 -4.54 1.87 24.92
N ALA A 40 -5.73 2.11 24.35
CA ALA A 40 -6.48 1.14 23.59
C ALA A 40 -7.16 1.77 22.35
N PRO A 41 -7.31 1.02 21.25
CA PRO A 41 -8.04 1.48 20.08
C PRO A 41 -9.48 1.92 20.40
N GLU A 42 -10.16 1.19 21.27
CA GLU A 42 -11.54 1.44 21.69
C GLU A 42 -11.72 2.81 22.39
N THR A 43 -10.68 3.29 23.07
CA THR A 43 -10.70 4.63 23.69
C THR A 43 -10.33 5.73 22.71
N ALA A 44 -9.44 5.41 21.75
CA ALA A 44 -9.01 6.38 20.74
C ALA A 44 -10.13 6.72 19.73
N VAL A 45 -11.02 5.78 19.42
CA VAL A 45 -12.09 5.97 18.40
C VAL A 45 -13.34 6.67 18.94
N ARG A 46 -13.46 6.85 20.27
CA ARG A 46 -14.64 7.53 20.84
C ARG A 46 -14.72 8.96 20.32
N ASP A 47 -15.90 9.34 19.83
CA ASP A 47 -16.16 10.68 19.29
C ASP A 47 -15.22 11.09 18.14
N ALA A 48 -14.56 10.13 17.50
CA ALA A 48 -13.75 10.41 16.31
C ALA A 48 -14.63 10.41 15.05
N ASP A 49 -14.39 11.33 14.14
CA ASP A 49 -15.13 11.42 12.87
C ASP A 49 -14.77 10.26 11.94
N CYS A 50 -13.54 9.79 12.00
CA CYS A 50 -13.08 8.64 11.22
C CYS A 50 -12.00 7.81 11.94
N LEU A 51 -11.98 6.52 11.63
CA LEU A 51 -10.90 5.58 11.96
C LEU A 51 -10.11 5.28 10.69
N ILE A 52 -8.84 5.70 10.63
CA ILE A 52 -7.94 5.34 9.54
C ILE A 52 -7.14 4.11 9.95
N ALA A 53 -7.27 3.02 9.17
CA ALA A 53 -6.51 1.80 9.37
C ALA A 53 -5.56 1.57 8.18
N ILE A 54 -4.29 1.25 8.47
CA ILE A 54 -3.31 0.79 7.49
C ILE A 54 -2.46 -0.31 8.13
N LEU A 55 -2.80 -1.55 7.82
CA LEU A 55 -2.38 -2.77 8.49
C LEU A 55 -1.63 -3.70 7.53
N PRO A 56 -0.87 -4.70 8.03
CA PRO A 56 -0.08 -5.57 7.18
C PRO A 56 -0.89 -6.43 6.19
N GLY A 57 -2.11 -6.82 6.48
CA GLY A 57 -2.97 -7.64 5.62
C GLY A 57 -4.26 -8.09 6.27
N ASP A 58 -4.99 -8.97 5.59
CA ASP A 58 -6.35 -9.41 5.93
C ASP A 58 -6.47 -9.86 7.39
N ARG A 59 -5.59 -10.74 7.85
CA ARG A 59 -5.66 -11.26 9.22
C ARG A 59 -5.63 -10.15 10.28
N GLN A 60 -4.72 -9.19 10.16
CA GLN A 60 -4.61 -8.08 11.12
C GLN A 60 -5.80 -7.12 11.01
N MET A 61 -6.36 -6.96 9.82
CA MET A 61 -7.59 -6.18 9.61
C MET A 61 -8.76 -6.83 10.34
N GLU A 62 -8.99 -8.11 10.12
CA GLU A 62 -10.08 -8.87 10.74
C GLU A 62 -9.90 -8.93 12.27
N GLU A 63 -8.69 -9.25 12.76
CA GLU A 63 -8.38 -9.31 14.20
C GLU A 63 -8.63 -7.98 14.94
N LEU A 64 -8.47 -6.83 14.27
CA LEU A 64 -8.69 -5.52 14.88
C LEU A 64 -10.07 -4.97 14.59
N LEU A 65 -10.45 -4.90 13.31
CA LEU A 65 -11.60 -4.14 12.86
C LEU A 65 -12.93 -4.87 13.12
N LEU A 66 -12.92 -6.20 13.22
CA LEU A 66 -14.10 -6.99 13.56
C LEU A 66 -14.29 -7.18 15.07
N ARG A 67 -13.56 -6.46 15.91
CA ARG A 67 -13.82 -6.47 17.36
C ARG A 67 -15.12 -5.74 17.67
N PRO A 68 -16.12 -6.39 18.31
CA PRO A 68 -17.33 -5.72 18.69
C PRO A 68 -17.08 -4.48 19.57
N SER A 69 -16.13 -4.59 20.53
CA SER A 69 -15.74 -3.47 21.41
C SER A 69 -15.24 -2.23 20.65
N LEU A 70 -14.54 -2.42 19.53
CA LEU A 70 -14.05 -1.31 18.70
C LEU A 70 -15.21 -0.63 17.95
N MET A 71 -16.06 -1.45 17.30
CA MET A 71 -17.21 -0.94 16.55
C MET A 71 -18.22 -0.23 17.45
N ASP A 72 -18.52 -0.82 18.62
CA ASP A 72 -19.46 -0.25 19.59
C ASP A 72 -18.94 1.03 20.26
N ALA A 73 -17.62 1.26 20.23
CA ALA A 73 -17.00 2.49 20.72
C ALA A 73 -16.99 3.65 19.70
N MET A 74 -17.19 3.36 18.41
CA MET A 74 -17.22 4.38 17.36
C MET A 74 -18.49 5.24 17.45
N ALA A 75 -18.34 6.53 17.14
CA ALA A 75 -19.47 7.45 17.10
C ALA A 75 -20.45 7.09 15.96
N PRO A 76 -21.77 7.27 16.15
CA PRO A 76 -22.74 7.12 15.07
C PRO A 76 -22.37 8.00 13.88
N GLY A 77 -22.32 7.40 12.69
CA GLY A 77 -21.96 8.10 11.46
C GLY A 77 -20.44 8.26 11.22
N ALA A 78 -19.58 7.80 12.13
CA ALA A 78 -18.15 7.73 11.88
C ALA A 78 -17.84 6.82 10.67
N VAL A 79 -16.70 7.09 10.02
CA VAL A 79 -16.28 6.35 8.83
C VAL A 79 -15.02 5.55 9.16
N LEU A 80 -15.05 4.24 8.91
CA LEU A 80 -13.83 3.45 8.78
C LEU A 80 -13.21 3.70 7.42
N VAL A 81 -11.98 4.21 7.40
CA VAL A 81 -11.17 4.38 6.18
C VAL A 81 -10.05 3.35 6.21
N GLU A 82 -10.24 2.24 5.50
CA GLU A 82 -9.30 1.14 5.49
C GLU A 82 -8.34 1.27 4.29
N MET A 83 -7.06 1.56 4.56
CA MET A 83 -6.06 1.95 3.56
C MET A 83 -5.01 0.88 3.27
N SER A 84 -5.13 -0.32 3.82
CA SER A 84 -4.21 -1.44 3.59
C SER A 84 -4.34 -2.03 2.18
N THR A 85 -3.32 -2.76 1.73
CA THR A 85 -3.48 -3.70 0.61
C THR A 85 -3.90 -5.05 1.16
N ALA A 86 -5.15 -5.41 0.90
CA ALA A 86 -5.83 -6.59 1.39
C ALA A 86 -6.83 -7.09 0.35
N SER A 87 -7.52 -8.21 0.61
CA SER A 87 -8.50 -8.76 -0.31
C SER A 87 -9.81 -7.96 -0.32
N PRO A 88 -10.53 -7.88 -1.46
CA PRO A 88 -11.90 -7.35 -1.50
C PRO A 88 -12.84 -8.07 -0.53
N ARG A 89 -12.72 -9.39 -0.38
CA ARG A 89 -13.58 -10.21 0.48
C ARG A 89 -13.51 -9.83 1.96
N SER A 90 -12.31 -9.50 2.46
CA SER A 90 -12.17 -9.00 3.84
C SER A 90 -12.93 -7.70 4.05
N MET A 91 -13.01 -6.84 3.03
CA MET A 91 -13.77 -5.59 3.11
C MET A 91 -15.29 -5.82 3.09
N GLU A 92 -15.78 -6.80 2.32
CA GLU A 92 -17.20 -7.18 2.30
C GLU A 92 -17.66 -7.66 3.69
N ALA A 93 -16.84 -8.48 4.36
CA ALA A 93 -17.12 -8.93 5.72
C ALA A 93 -17.14 -7.77 6.74
N ILE A 94 -16.20 -6.83 6.62
CA ILE A 94 -16.13 -5.64 7.47
C ILE A 94 -17.35 -4.74 7.21
N GLU A 95 -17.72 -4.51 5.94
CA GLU A 95 -18.89 -3.69 5.59
C GLU A 95 -20.18 -4.24 6.20
N ALA A 96 -20.39 -5.56 6.14
CA ALA A 96 -21.57 -6.20 6.70
C ALA A 96 -21.68 -5.95 8.21
N GLU A 97 -20.59 -6.10 8.97
CA GLU A 97 -20.56 -5.91 10.41
C GLU A 97 -20.72 -4.43 10.82
N TYR A 98 -20.06 -3.52 10.12
CA TYR A 98 -20.14 -2.07 10.36
C TYR A 98 -21.51 -1.52 9.98
N GLY A 99 -22.04 -1.93 8.81
CA GLY A 99 -23.37 -1.52 8.34
C GLY A 99 -24.49 -1.92 9.29
N GLY A 100 -24.41 -3.11 9.90
CA GLY A 100 -25.33 -3.56 10.95
C GLY A 100 -25.36 -2.66 12.19
N ARG A 101 -24.36 -1.81 12.39
CA ARG A 101 -24.25 -0.83 13.50
C ARG A 101 -24.46 0.62 13.05
N GLY A 102 -24.87 0.83 11.79
CA GLY A 102 -25.05 2.18 11.24
C GLY A 102 -23.72 2.94 11.02
N LEU A 103 -22.58 2.24 11.03
CA LEU A 103 -21.26 2.79 10.70
C LEU A 103 -21.03 2.70 9.19
N ARG A 104 -20.18 3.57 8.68
CA ARG A 104 -19.82 3.62 7.26
C ARG A 104 -18.43 3.10 7.03
N VAL A 105 -18.21 2.47 5.88
CA VAL A 105 -16.90 1.88 5.49
C VAL A 105 -16.47 2.46 4.15
N LEU A 106 -15.18 2.74 4.06
CA LEU A 106 -14.49 3.12 2.84
C LEU A 106 -13.21 2.29 2.73
N ASP A 107 -13.07 1.49 1.70
CA ASP A 107 -11.78 0.90 1.37
C ASP A 107 -10.99 1.87 0.48
N ALA A 108 -9.84 2.28 0.96
CA ALA A 108 -9.09 3.38 0.38
C ALA A 108 -7.58 3.06 0.26
N PRO A 109 -7.20 1.93 -0.37
CA PRO A 109 -5.80 1.61 -0.57
C PRO A 109 -5.07 2.70 -1.34
N VAL A 110 -3.76 2.79 -1.11
CA VAL A 110 -2.94 3.88 -1.62
C VAL A 110 -1.86 3.41 -2.58
N SER A 111 -1.44 4.31 -3.45
CA SER A 111 -0.25 4.19 -4.30
C SER A 111 0.62 5.43 -4.14
N GLY A 112 1.98 5.26 -4.17
CA GLY A 112 2.95 6.34 -3.98
C GLY A 112 4.04 6.02 -2.95
N GLY A 113 3.88 4.94 -2.18
CA GLY A 113 4.88 4.46 -1.20
C GLY A 113 5.09 5.42 -0.03
N VAL A 114 6.18 5.22 0.71
CA VAL A 114 6.53 6.02 1.91
C VAL A 114 6.75 7.48 1.52
N LYS A 115 7.47 7.73 0.42
CA LYS A 115 7.72 9.10 -0.08
C LYS A 115 6.42 9.85 -0.37
N GLY A 116 5.48 9.23 -1.08
CA GLY A 116 4.17 9.84 -1.35
C GLY A 116 3.38 10.13 -0.07
N ALA A 117 3.49 9.25 0.95
CA ALA A 117 2.89 9.50 2.25
C ALA A 117 3.51 10.67 3.01
N GLU A 118 4.84 10.85 2.91
CA GLU A 118 5.57 11.98 3.50
C GLU A 118 5.24 13.31 2.80
N GLU A 119 5.13 13.29 1.49
CA GLU A 119 4.89 14.48 0.67
C GLU A 119 3.39 14.83 0.52
N GLY A 120 2.46 13.93 0.90
CA GLY A 120 1.02 14.09 0.67
C GLY A 120 0.63 13.97 -0.80
N THR A 121 1.40 13.19 -1.55
CA THR A 121 1.22 12.99 -3.00
C THR A 121 0.69 11.61 -3.36
N LEU A 122 0.08 10.91 -2.38
CA LEU A 122 -0.52 9.61 -2.63
C LEU A 122 -1.64 9.69 -3.67
N THR A 123 -1.86 8.59 -4.36
CA THR A 123 -3.13 8.31 -5.02
C THR A 123 -3.95 7.42 -4.11
N VAL A 124 -5.12 7.89 -3.69
CA VAL A 124 -6.13 7.12 -2.94
C VAL A 124 -7.11 6.51 -3.94
N ILE A 125 -7.34 5.22 -3.82
CA ILE A 125 -8.28 4.45 -4.66
C ILE A 125 -9.48 4.10 -3.78
N ALA A 126 -10.53 4.91 -3.83
CA ALA A 126 -11.63 4.85 -2.88
C ALA A 126 -12.79 3.98 -3.41
N GLY A 127 -13.13 2.94 -2.64
CA GLY A 127 -14.35 2.14 -2.80
C GLY A 127 -15.26 2.33 -1.60
N GLY A 128 -16.56 2.46 -1.84
CA GLY A 128 -17.59 2.67 -0.83
C GLY A 128 -18.64 3.69 -1.24
N ALA A 129 -19.54 4.03 -0.34
CA ALA A 129 -20.57 5.02 -0.62
C ALA A 129 -19.99 6.42 -0.81
N GLU A 130 -20.45 7.17 -1.82
CA GLU A 130 -19.96 8.50 -2.14
C GLU A 130 -20.09 9.47 -0.96
N ASN A 131 -21.18 9.40 -0.20
CA ASN A 131 -21.38 10.22 0.98
C ASN A 131 -20.38 9.91 2.11
N ALA A 132 -19.89 8.66 2.22
CA ALA A 132 -18.82 8.29 3.13
C ALA A 132 -17.49 8.93 2.68
N LEU A 133 -17.20 8.87 1.38
CA LEU A 133 -16.01 9.51 0.81
C LEU A 133 -16.02 11.02 1.03
N GLU A 134 -17.13 11.69 0.74
CA GLU A 134 -17.25 13.15 0.92
C GLU A 134 -17.06 13.58 2.38
N THR A 135 -17.52 12.78 3.33
CA THR A 135 -17.31 13.05 4.76
C THR A 135 -15.82 13.09 5.13
N VAL A 136 -15.03 12.17 4.60
CA VAL A 136 -13.61 12.05 4.94
C VAL A 136 -12.67 12.69 3.91
N ARG A 137 -13.22 13.23 2.82
CA ARG A 137 -12.45 13.89 1.75
C ARG A 137 -11.46 14.93 2.29
N PRO A 138 -11.81 15.85 3.21
CA PRO A 138 -10.86 16.83 3.72
C PRO A 138 -9.64 16.21 4.42
N VAL A 139 -9.83 15.07 5.07
CA VAL A 139 -8.74 14.32 5.71
C VAL A 139 -7.88 13.62 4.65
N LEU A 140 -8.50 13.03 3.63
CA LEU A 140 -7.77 12.34 2.55
C LEU A 140 -6.97 13.31 1.67
N GLU A 141 -7.45 14.52 1.45
CA GLU A 141 -6.74 15.56 0.67
C GLU A 141 -5.44 16.03 1.33
N VAL A 142 -5.30 15.89 2.66
CA VAL A 142 -4.01 16.09 3.35
C VAL A 142 -2.97 15.04 2.94
N LEU A 143 -3.41 13.83 2.62
CA LEU A 143 -2.56 12.67 2.37
C LEU A 143 -2.29 12.43 0.87
N ALA A 144 -3.14 12.95 0.00
CA ALA A 144 -3.20 12.54 -1.40
C ALA A 144 -3.29 13.73 -2.36
N ALA A 145 -2.52 13.65 -3.45
CA ALA A 145 -2.68 14.54 -4.60
C ALA A 145 -3.85 14.12 -5.51
N LYS A 146 -4.28 12.86 -5.42
CA LYS A 146 -5.36 12.32 -6.25
C LYS A 146 -6.21 11.34 -5.44
N ILE A 147 -7.52 11.55 -5.48
CA ILE A 147 -8.52 10.65 -4.90
C ILE A 147 -9.44 10.21 -6.04
N VAL A 148 -9.55 8.89 -6.24
CA VAL A 148 -10.37 8.32 -7.32
C VAL A 148 -11.42 7.42 -6.69
N HIS A 149 -12.69 7.78 -6.83
CA HIS A 149 -13.79 6.89 -6.46
C HIS A 149 -14.00 5.85 -7.56
N VAL A 150 -13.95 4.57 -7.22
CA VAL A 150 -13.91 3.46 -8.18
C VAL A 150 -15.09 2.50 -8.06
N GLY A 151 -16.02 2.74 -7.15
CA GLY A 151 -17.21 1.89 -6.97
C GLY A 151 -17.57 1.67 -5.50
N GLY A 152 -18.35 0.62 -5.22
CA GLY A 152 -18.74 0.21 -3.86
C GLY A 152 -17.56 -0.33 -3.04
N VAL A 153 -17.83 -0.73 -1.80
CA VAL A 153 -16.83 -1.35 -0.90
C VAL A 153 -16.19 -2.57 -1.57
N GLY A 154 -14.89 -2.73 -1.44
CA GLY A 154 -14.08 -3.76 -2.11
C GLY A 154 -13.52 -3.35 -3.48
N ALA A 155 -14.15 -2.38 -4.19
CA ALA A 155 -13.68 -1.95 -5.50
C ALA A 155 -12.29 -1.30 -5.44
N GLY A 156 -11.97 -0.55 -4.39
CA GLY A 156 -10.64 0.02 -4.18
C GLY A 156 -9.58 -1.08 -4.04
N LYS A 157 -9.86 -2.12 -3.25
CA LYS A 157 -8.96 -3.28 -3.10
C LYS A 157 -8.78 -4.02 -4.41
N ALA A 158 -9.85 -4.23 -5.17
CA ALA A 158 -9.78 -4.89 -6.47
C ALA A 158 -8.88 -4.12 -7.45
N VAL A 159 -9.07 -2.81 -7.57
CA VAL A 159 -8.20 -1.96 -8.41
C VAL A 159 -6.76 -1.98 -7.91
N LYS A 160 -6.56 -1.96 -6.59
CA LYS A 160 -5.21 -2.06 -6.00
C LYS A 160 -4.56 -3.40 -6.31
N ALA A 161 -5.28 -4.51 -6.24
CA ALA A 161 -4.77 -5.84 -6.58
C ALA A 161 -4.29 -5.89 -8.05
N VAL A 162 -5.09 -5.39 -8.99
CA VAL A 162 -4.70 -5.26 -10.41
C VAL A 162 -3.44 -4.40 -10.56
N ASN A 163 -3.40 -3.25 -9.88
CA ASN A 163 -2.21 -2.38 -9.91
C ASN A 163 -0.95 -3.11 -9.44
N GLN A 164 -1.04 -3.90 -8.36
CA GLN A 164 0.13 -4.60 -7.81
C GLN A 164 0.62 -5.75 -8.71
N LEU A 165 -0.25 -6.42 -9.46
CA LEU A 165 0.17 -7.37 -10.49
C LEU A 165 0.95 -6.66 -11.61
N ILE A 166 0.51 -5.48 -12.05
CA ILE A 166 1.23 -4.68 -13.04
C ILE A 166 2.59 -4.23 -12.50
N VAL A 167 2.64 -3.70 -11.27
CA VAL A 167 3.87 -3.24 -10.61
C VAL A 167 4.90 -4.37 -10.49
N GLY A 168 4.47 -5.53 -9.96
CA GLY A 168 5.35 -6.68 -9.79
C GLY A 168 5.88 -7.23 -11.11
N SER A 169 5.01 -7.40 -12.11
CA SER A 169 5.41 -7.88 -13.44
C SER A 169 6.33 -6.88 -14.16
N ASN A 170 6.07 -5.57 -14.04
CA ASN A 170 6.95 -4.54 -14.60
C ASN A 170 8.37 -4.59 -14.02
N ALA A 171 8.54 -4.87 -12.74
CA ALA A 171 9.87 -4.95 -12.16
C ALA A 171 10.65 -6.15 -12.70
N VAL A 172 9.99 -7.27 -13.01
CA VAL A 172 10.62 -8.42 -13.65
C VAL A 172 11.12 -8.05 -15.05
N ILE A 173 10.27 -7.47 -15.90
CA ILE A 173 10.69 -7.10 -17.26
C ILE A 173 11.76 -6.02 -17.28
N VAL A 174 11.75 -5.09 -16.31
CA VAL A 174 12.82 -4.09 -16.14
C VAL A 174 14.15 -4.76 -15.76
N SER A 175 14.11 -5.82 -14.95
CA SER A 175 15.30 -6.60 -14.58
C SER A 175 15.90 -7.35 -15.78
N GLU A 176 15.05 -7.97 -16.61
CA GLU A 176 15.49 -8.62 -17.86
C GLU A 176 16.06 -7.60 -18.85
N ALA A 177 15.43 -6.44 -18.98
CA ALA A 177 15.91 -5.36 -19.83
C ALA A 177 17.30 -4.83 -19.37
N LEU A 178 17.52 -4.72 -18.05
CA LEU A 178 18.83 -4.38 -17.49
C LEU A 178 19.88 -5.44 -17.86
N ARG A 179 19.55 -6.72 -17.74
CA ARG A 179 20.44 -7.82 -18.12
C ARG A 179 20.82 -7.76 -19.59
N LEU A 180 19.82 -7.58 -20.47
CA LEU A 180 20.06 -7.45 -21.91
C LEU A 180 20.93 -6.24 -22.23
N ALA A 181 20.69 -5.09 -21.59
CA ALA A 181 21.48 -3.88 -21.79
C ALA A 181 22.95 -4.08 -21.43
N ARG A 182 23.23 -4.77 -20.32
CA ARG A 182 24.60 -5.14 -19.92
C ARG A 182 25.25 -6.06 -20.95
N HIS A 183 24.55 -7.09 -21.40
CA HIS A 183 25.03 -8.03 -22.42
C HIS A 183 25.39 -7.35 -23.74
N LEU A 184 24.61 -6.35 -24.14
CA LEU A 184 24.83 -5.56 -25.36
C LEU A 184 25.88 -4.45 -25.17
N GLY A 185 26.42 -4.25 -23.98
CA GLY A 185 27.39 -3.19 -23.68
C GLY A 185 26.79 -1.77 -23.78
N VAL A 186 25.47 -1.62 -23.57
CA VAL A 186 24.81 -0.31 -23.67
C VAL A 186 25.09 0.51 -22.42
N ASP A 187 25.38 1.79 -22.60
CA ASP A 187 25.48 2.76 -21.51
C ASP A 187 24.13 2.89 -20.79
N LEU A 188 24.09 2.49 -19.53
CA LEU A 188 22.84 2.38 -18.76
C LEU A 188 22.21 3.74 -18.46
N GLU A 189 22.98 4.81 -18.32
CA GLU A 189 22.46 6.17 -18.10
C GLU A 189 21.80 6.70 -19.37
N LYS A 190 22.45 6.51 -20.51
CA LYS A 190 21.86 6.88 -21.82
C LYS A 190 20.60 6.07 -22.11
N LEU A 191 20.63 4.76 -21.83
CA LEU A 191 19.45 3.91 -21.95
C LEU A 191 18.31 4.41 -21.07
N TYR A 192 18.60 4.74 -19.81
CA TYR A 192 17.60 5.30 -18.89
C TYR A 192 16.93 6.55 -19.45
N HIS A 193 17.71 7.50 -19.99
CA HIS A 193 17.15 8.72 -20.59
C HIS A 193 16.31 8.44 -21.83
N VAL A 194 16.76 7.57 -22.71
CA VAL A 194 16.01 7.20 -23.92
C VAL A 194 14.70 6.52 -23.58
N VAL A 195 14.74 5.46 -22.75
CA VAL A 195 13.54 4.70 -22.39
C VAL A 195 12.55 5.55 -21.61
N SER A 196 13.03 6.41 -20.70
CA SER A 196 12.15 7.32 -19.94
C SER A 196 11.37 8.29 -20.82
N ALA A 197 11.84 8.60 -22.03
CA ALA A 197 11.19 9.45 -23.02
C ALA A 197 10.48 8.65 -24.13
N SER A 198 10.44 7.32 -24.04
CA SER A 198 9.94 6.44 -25.09
C SER A 198 8.72 5.63 -24.59
N THR A 199 8.09 4.88 -25.51
CA THR A 199 6.89 4.07 -25.21
C THR A 199 7.13 2.93 -24.22
N GLY A 200 8.39 2.53 -23.98
CA GLY A 200 8.78 1.58 -22.94
C GLY A 200 8.81 2.17 -21.52
N ALA A 201 8.53 3.47 -21.37
CA ALA A 201 8.54 4.14 -20.07
C ALA A 201 7.46 3.56 -19.14
N SER A 202 7.81 3.44 -17.87
CA SER A 202 6.86 3.16 -16.79
C SER A 202 7.36 3.80 -15.49
N PRO A 203 6.48 4.08 -14.51
CA PRO A 203 6.89 4.55 -13.18
C PRO A 203 7.87 3.58 -12.50
N ILE A 204 7.75 2.27 -12.75
CA ILE A 204 8.66 1.25 -12.22
C ILE A 204 10.03 1.34 -12.91
N PHE A 205 10.08 1.46 -14.23
CA PHE A 205 11.34 1.71 -14.93
C PHE A 205 12.01 2.97 -14.39
N ALA A 206 11.31 4.09 -14.34
CA ALA A 206 11.85 5.37 -13.89
C ALA A 206 12.39 5.33 -12.45
N SER A 207 11.72 4.61 -11.55
CA SER A 207 12.11 4.58 -10.13
C SER A 207 13.06 3.45 -9.75
N LYS A 208 13.13 2.36 -10.53
CA LYS A 208 13.85 1.14 -10.14
C LYS A 208 15.05 0.80 -11.03
N PHE A 209 15.03 1.14 -12.33
CA PHE A 209 16.09 0.72 -13.27
C PHE A 209 17.49 1.07 -12.77
N MET A 210 17.77 2.34 -12.43
CA MET A 210 19.09 2.76 -11.96
C MET A 210 19.42 2.24 -10.55
N LYS A 211 18.43 1.99 -9.71
CA LYS A 211 18.63 1.33 -8.41
C LYS A 211 19.05 -0.12 -8.57
N MET A 212 18.37 -0.87 -9.45
CA MET A 212 18.78 -2.23 -9.82
C MET A 212 20.19 -2.26 -10.40
N ALA A 213 20.49 -1.34 -11.31
CA ALA A 213 21.84 -1.23 -11.93
C ALA A 213 22.96 -0.99 -10.89
N LYS A 214 22.66 -0.24 -9.83
CA LYS A 214 23.59 0.10 -8.73
C LYS A 214 23.49 -0.87 -7.54
N ARG A 215 22.63 -1.89 -7.60
CA ARG A 215 22.31 -2.83 -6.50
C ARG A 215 21.87 -2.10 -5.22
N ASP A 216 21.18 -0.97 -5.36
CA ASP A 216 20.57 -0.22 -4.24
C ASP A 216 19.19 -0.79 -3.94
N PHE A 217 19.13 -1.71 -3.00
CA PHE A 217 17.89 -2.36 -2.55
C PHE A 217 17.39 -1.83 -1.20
N ALA A 218 17.76 -0.61 -0.83
CA ALA A 218 17.19 0.07 0.34
C ALA A 218 15.66 0.11 0.24
N PRO A 219 14.92 -0.38 1.25
CA PRO A 219 13.51 -0.69 1.13
C PRO A 219 12.63 0.57 1.09
N ASN A 220 11.96 0.80 -0.04
CA ASN A 220 10.78 1.66 -0.13
C ASN A 220 9.49 0.84 -0.09
N PHE A 221 9.52 -0.35 -0.68
CA PHE A 221 8.47 -1.35 -0.65
C PHE A 221 9.11 -2.74 -0.67
N THR A 222 8.96 -3.48 0.43
CA THR A 222 9.74 -4.70 0.63
C THR A 222 9.30 -5.85 -0.27
N LEU A 223 10.23 -6.77 -0.54
CA LEU A 223 9.95 -8.02 -1.25
C LEU A 223 8.81 -8.82 -0.59
N ALA A 224 8.79 -8.91 0.75
CA ALA A 224 7.73 -9.58 1.48
C ALA A 224 6.34 -8.99 1.18
N LEU A 225 6.23 -7.66 1.12
CA LEU A 225 4.99 -6.97 0.78
C LEU A 225 4.60 -7.19 -0.68
N MET A 226 5.56 -7.17 -1.62
CA MET A 226 5.29 -7.45 -3.03
C MET A 226 4.78 -8.89 -3.23
N LYS A 227 5.43 -9.88 -2.61
CA LYS A 227 4.95 -11.28 -2.62
C LYS A 227 3.53 -11.39 -2.10
N LYS A 228 3.24 -10.73 -0.97
CA LYS A 228 1.88 -10.70 -0.38
C LYS A 228 0.87 -10.08 -1.35
N ASP A 229 1.18 -8.92 -1.90
CA ASP A 229 0.25 -8.18 -2.77
C ASP A 229 -0.03 -8.95 -4.07
N MET A 230 0.99 -9.52 -4.71
CA MET A 230 0.80 -10.36 -5.90
C MET A 230 -0.03 -11.60 -5.59
N ARG A 231 0.19 -12.24 -4.43
CA ARG A 231 -0.61 -13.39 -4.01
C ARG A 231 -2.08 -13.04 -3.84
N ILE A 232 -2.39 -11.86 -3.29
CA ILE A 232 -3.78 -11.37 -3.20
C ILE A 232 -4.37 -11.24 -4.61
N GLY A 233 -3.68 -10.52 -5.51
CA GLY A 233 -4.19 -10.31 -6.87
C GLY A 233 -4.39 -11.61 -7.67
N LEU A 234 -3.48 -12.56 -7.54
CA LEU A 234 -3.61 -13.89 -8.18
C LEU A 234 -4.75 -14.69 -7.54
N GLY A 235 -4.93 -14.62 -6.22
CA GLY A 235 -6.02 -15.29 -5.51
C GLY A 235 -7.39 -14.78 -5.94
N GLU A 236 -7.54 -13.47 -6.14
CA GLU A 236 -8.78 -12.89 -6.66
C GLU A 236 -9.04 -13.26 -8.13
N GLY A 237 -8.00 -13.60 -8.89
CA GLY A 237 -8.12 -14.09 -10.26
C GLY A 237 -8.78 -15.47 -10.35
N GLY A 238 -8.73 -16.30 -9.30
CA GLY A 238 -9.28 -17.66 -9.32
C GLY A 238 -8.75 -18.48 -10.49
N ASP A 239 -9.65 -18.96 -11.34
CA ASP A 239 -9.33 -19.79 -12.51
C ASP A 239 -8.99 -18.96 -13.78
N LEU A 240 -8.93 -17.63 -13.68
CA LEU A 240 -8.56 -16.79 -14.83
C LEU A 240 -7.11 -17.07 -15.26
N PRO A 241 -6.85 -17.20 -16.59
CA PRO A 241 -5.50 -17.39 -17.08
C PRO A 241 -4.70 -16.08 -16.97
N LEU A 242 -3.81 -16.01 -15.98
CA LEU A 242 -2.90 -14.88 -15.73
C LEU A 242 -1.43 -15.34 -15.84
N PRO A 243 -0.97 -15.85 -17.04
CA PRO A 243 0.32 -16.50 -17.16
C PRO A 243 1.49 -15.60 -16.79
N MET A 244 1.51 -14.33 -17.23
CA MET A 244 2.60 -13.41 -16.96
C MET A 244 2.70 -13.04 -15.49
N ALA A 245 1.57 -12.77 -14.83
CA ALA A 245 1.54 -12.46 -13.42
C ALA A 245 1.95 -13.67 -12.56
N ASN A 246 1.51 -14.87 -12.93
CA ASN A 246 1.93 -16.11 -12.28
C ASN A 246 3.44 -16.35 -12.44
N LEU A 247 3.98 -16.20 -13.65
CA LEU A 247 5.42 -16.34 -13.89
C LEU A 247 6.22 -15.34 -13.04
N ALA A 248 5.84 -14.07 -13.08
CA ALA A 248 6.47 -13.03 -12.26
C ALA A 248 6.43 -13.38 -10.75
N TYR A 249 5.29 -13.86 -10.25
CA TYR A 249 5.17 -14.28 -8.87
C TYR A 249 6.08 -15.46 -8.52
N GLN A 250 6.20 -16.47 -9.40
CA GLN A 250 7.12 -17.60 -9.21
C GLN A 250 8.58 -17.11 -9.11
N LEU A 251 9.00 -16.17 -9.96
CA LEU A 251 10.33 -15.58 -9.87
C LEU A 251 10.57 -14.89 -8.53
N TYR A 252 9.59 -14.13 -8.00
CA TYR A 252 9.69 -13.56 -6.65
C TYR A 252 9.81 -14.63 -5.57
N LEU A 253 9.15 -15.78 -5.71
CA LEU A 253 9.24 -16.89 -4.74
C LEU A 253 10.61 -17.57 -4.74
N MET A 254 11.37 -17.51 -5.85
CA MET A 254 12.73 -18.04 -5.93
C MET A 254 13.71 -17.27 -5.03
N LEU A 255 13.41 -16.00 -4.72
CA LEU A 255 14.22 -15.21 -3.77
C LEU A 255 14.04 -15.71 -2.35
N GLY A 256 15.15 -15.99 -1.67
CA GLY A 256 15.16 -16.51 -0.31
C GLY A 256 14.63 -15.54 0.74
N LYS A 257 14.39 -16.06 1.95
CA LYS A 257 13.91 -15.25 3.09
C LYS A 257 14.87 -14.13 3.48
N ALA A 258 16.15 -14.26 3.21
CA ALA A 258 17.15 -13.24 3.53
C ALA A 258 16.87 -11.90 2.84
N CYS A 259 16.26 -11.93 1.64
CA CYS A 259 15.94 -10.74 0.86
C CYS A 259 14.56 -10.12 1.20
N GLU A 260 13.76 -10.73 2.07
CA GLU A 260 12.37 -10.27 2.32
C GLU A 260 12.26 -8.85 2.88
N GLY A 261 13.29 -8.39 3.57
CA GLY A 261 13.39 -7.01 4.08
C GLY A 261 13.89 -5.98 3.07
N GLU A 262 14.46 -6.41 1.95
CA GLU A 262 14.96 -5.54 0.89
C GLU A 262 13.83 -5.00 0.01
N ASP A 263 14.10 -3.97 -0.78
CA ASP A 263 13.17 -3.49 -1.80
C ASP A 263 12.87 -4.58 -2.83
N PHE A 264 11.62 -4.66 -3.29
CA PHE A 264 11.21 -5.71 -4.24
C PHE A 264 12.01 -5.70 -5.55
N SER A 265 12.73 -4.61 -5.86
CA SER A 265 13.64 -4.51 -6.99
C SER A 265 14.85 -5.46 -6.88
N VAL A 266 15.08 -6.08 -5.71
CA VAL A 266 16.06 -7.17 -5.52
C VAL A 266 15.81 -8.34 -6.47
N ILE A 267 14.61 -8.43 -7.09
CA ILE A 267 14.31 -9.42 -8.16
C ILE A 267 15.34 -9.39 -9.29
N SER A 268 15.99 -8.26 -9.55
CA SER A 268 17.03 -8.13 -10.58
C SER A 268 18.21 -9.07 -10.36
N THR A 269 18.49 -9.47 -9.12
CA THR A 269 19.60 -10.37 -8.79
C THR A 269 19.44 -11.79 -9.36
N LEU A 270 18.20 -12.21 -9.69
CA LEU A 270 17.96 -13.49 -10.36
C LEU A 270 18.49 -13.53 -11.80
N PHE A 271 18.72 -12.37 -12.40
CA PHE A 271 19.12 -12.24 -13.79
C PHE A 271 20.62 -11.86 -13.93
N GLU A 272 21.36 -11.77 -12.82
CA GLU A 272 22.79 -11.50 -12.82
C GLU A 272 23.60 -12.78 -13.13
N GLU A 273 24.78 -12.66 -13.72
CA GLU A 273 25.69 -13.80 -13.89
C GLU A 273 26.30 -14.19 -12.54
N VAL A 274 26.57 -15.49 -12.38
CA VAL A 274 27.30 -15.99 -11.22
C VAL A 274 28.72 -15.44 -11.30
N GLY A 275 29.01 -14.39 -10.51
CA GLY A 275 30.33 -13.77 -10.44
C GLY A 275 30.39 -12.26 -10.77
N GLU A 276 29.25 -11.62 -11.05
CA GLU A 276 29.11 -10.15 -11.10
C GLU A 276 28.79 -9.52 -9.74
#